data_f8c64b6632f2330dbc3cdd40243502e5
#
_entry.id   f8c64b6632f2330dbc3cdd40243502e5
#
_cell.length_a   1.000
_cell.length_b   1.000
_cell.length_c   1.000
_cell.angle_alpha   90.00
_cell.angle_beta   90.00
_cell.angle_gamma   90.00
#
_symmetry.space_group_name_H-M   'P 1'
#
loop_
_entity.id
_entity.type
_entity.pdbx_description
1 polymer ?
#
loop_
_entity_poly.entity_id
_entity_poly.type
_entity_poly.pdbx_seq_one_letter_code
_entity_poly.pdbx_strand_id
1 'polypeptide(L)'
;IVLEPDYLLDISTLAECYRDYGNHPANFLMSRLMPSENSRPLLLGNIANLFLDEWIYAGEQEPDFREVMKKAFRQYPVELAVCDELRTPEQNRAFAADCKTHFDHIRQIVLHTFEDAVYRLDKSDAVLEPSYICEALGIQGRLDYMQRDMNGFIEMKSGKADEYSVRGKIV
;
A
#
# COMPACT_ATOMS: atom_id res chain seq x y z
N ILE A 1 -12.04 32.64 -3.76
CA ILE A 1 -12.93 31.77 -4.55
C ILE A 1 -12.78 30.37 -3.99
N VAL A 2 -13.86 29.77 -3.52
CA VAL A 2 -13.92 28.35 -3.14
C VAL A 2 -14.50 27.59 -4.32
N LEU A 3 -13.72 26.65 -4.89
CA LEU A 3 -14.13 25.91 -6.09
C LEU A 3 -14.88 24.62 -5.76
N GLU A 4 -14.45 23.91 -4.73
CA GLU A 4 -15.01 22.63 -4.28
C GLU A 4 -15.02 22.62 -2.76
N PRO A 5 -16.06 23.16 -2.12
CA PRO A 5 -16.10 23.31 -0.65
C PRO A 5 -16.12 21.97 0.09
N ASP A 6 -16.66 20.93 -0.54
CA ASP A 6 -16.79 19.59 0.05
C ASP A 6 -15.65 18.64 -0.39
N TYR A 7 -14.61 19.17 -1.05
CA TYR A 7 -13.48 18.37 -1.48
C TYR A 7 -12.59 17.96 -0.30
N LEU A 8 -12.40 16.65 -0.14
CA LEU A 8 -11.53 16.10 0.89
C LEU A 8 -10.11 15.95 0.37
N LEU A 9 -9.15 16.49 1.10
CA LEU A 9 -7.73 16.37 0.79
C LEU A 9 -7.23 14.96 1.14
N ASP A 10 -6.60 14.29 0.21
CA ASP A 10 -5.94 13.02 0.48
C ASP A 10 -4.71 13.22 1.35
N ILE A 11 -4.64 12.49 2.48
CA ILE A 11 -3.58 12.68 3.49
C ILE A 11 -2.19 12.32 2.95
N SER A 12 -2.09 11.35 2.05
CA SER A 12 -0.80 10.98 1.46
C SER A 12 -0.28 12.08 0.55
N THR A 13 -1.16 12.70 -0.24
CA THR A 13 -0.81 13.84 -1.09
C THR A 13 -0.52 15.08 -0.26
N LEU A 14 -1.27 15.29 0.84
CA LEU A 14 -1.02 16.39 1.77
C LEU A 14 0.36 16.25 2.43
N ALA A 15 0.75 15.05 2.84
CA ALA A 15 2.05 14.77 3.43
C ALA A 15 3.23 15.12 2.50
N GLU A 16 3.03 15.02 1.19
CA GLU A 16 4.03 15.45 0.21
C GLU A 16 4.35 16.95 0.26
N CYS A 17 3.40 17.75 0.78
CA CYS A 17 3.61 19.19 0.97
C CYS A 17 4.55 19.51 2.16
N TYR A 18 4.78 18.55 3.05
CA TYR A 18 5.58 18.69 4.28
C TYR A 18 6.91 17.95 4.23
N ARG A 19 7.41 17.62 3.04
CA ARG A 19 8.73 17.02 2.88
C ARG A 19 9.81 17.93 3.42
N ASP A 20 10.90 17.38 3.96
CA ASP A 20 12.05 18.17 4.40
C ASP A 20 12.73 18.90 3.25
N TYR A 21 12.66 18.34 2.06
CA TYR A 21 13.22 18.90 0.84
C TYR A 21 12.13 19.07 -0.22
N GLY A 22 12.06 20.27 -0.80
CA GLY A 22 11.07 20.57 -1.83
C GLY A 22 9.63 20.67 -1.29
N ASN A 23 9.46 20.99 0.00
CA ASN A 23 8.14 21.21 0.59
C ASN A 23 7.48 22.46 -0.03
N HIS A 24 6.28 22.31 -0.52
CA HIS A 24 5.50 23.42 -1.06
C HIS A 24 4.02 23.02 -1.22
N PRO A 25 3.05 23.89 -0.88
CA PRO A 25 1.63 23.59 -1.08
C PRO A 25 1.26 23.25 -2.54
N ALA A 26 2.01 23.77 -3.52
CA ALA A 26 1.81 23.42 -4.92
C ALA A 26 2.07 21.95 -5.23
N ASN A 27 2.78 21.19 -4.39
CA ASN A 27 2.97 19.74 -4.56
C ASN A 27 1.63 19.01 -4.61
N PHE A 28 0.65 19.47 -3.84
CA PHE A 28 -0.70 18.92 -3.90
C PHE A 28 -1.32 19.10 -5.29
N LEU A 29 -1.24 20.31 -5.84
CA LEU A 29 -1.77 20.61 -7.17
C LEU A 29 -1.01 19.85 -8.24
N MET A 30 0.31 19.80 -8.15
CA MET A 30 1.16 19.05 -9.08
C MET A 30 0.79 17.57 -9.11
N SER A 31 0.65 16.93 -7.96
CA SER A 31 0.28 15.51 -7.88
C SER A 31 -1.10 15.22 -8.46
N ARG A 32 -2.02 16.19 -8.45
CA ARG A 32 -3.38 16.05 -9.02
C ARG A 32 -3.44 16.32 -10.51
N LEU A 33 -2.56 17.16 -11.04
CA LEU A 33 -2.54 17.56 -12.43
C LEU A 33 -1.57 16.74 -13.27
N MET A 34 -0.57 16.13 -12.63
CA MET A 34 0.36 15.22 -13.33
C MET A 34 -0.31 13.89 -13.66
N PRO A 35 -0.07 13.34 -14.84
CA PRO A 35 -0.51 11.97 -15.14
C PRO A 35 0.11 10.99 -14.13
N SER A 36 -0.70 10.04 -13.66
CA SER A 36 -0.17 8.92 -12.89
C SER A 36 0.57 7.97 -13.84
N GLU A 37 1.84 7.72 -13.57
CA GLU A 37 2.63 6.76 -14.32
C GLU A 37 2.46 5.37 -13.72
N ASN A 38 2.23 4.36 -14.57
CA ASN A 38 2.29 2.96 -14.18
C ASN A 38 3.75 2.53 -14.07
N SER A 39 4.31 2.70 -12.89
CA SER A 39 5.68 2.29 -12.59
C SER A 39 5.74 0.91 -11.95
N ARG A 40 6.85 0.20 -12.17
CA ARG A 40 7.11 -1.09 -11.52
C ARG A 40 6.99 -1.04 -10.00
N PRO A 41 7.52 -0.02 -9.27
CA PRO A 41 7.34 0.09 -7.82
C PRO A 41 5.88 0.22 -7.39
N LEU A 42 5.07 1.00 -8.10
CA LEU A 42 3.64 1.14 -7.81
C LEU A 42 2.91 -0.19 -7.98
N LEU A 43 3.19 -0.89 -9.07
CA LEU A 43 2.59 -2.18 -9.36
C LEU A 43 2.99 -3.24 -8.33
N LEU A 44 4.27 -3.24 -7.91
CA LEU A 44 4.78 -4.11 -6.85
C LEU A 44 4.07 -3.84 -5.52
N GLY A 45 3.84 -2.56 -5.16
CA GLY A 45 3.09 -2.17 -3.98
C GLY A 45 1.65 -2.68 -4.00
N ASN A 46 0.94 -2.50 -5.12
CA ASN A 46 -0.43 -2.98 -5.29
C ASN A 46 -0.53 -4.51 -5.17
N ILE A 47 0.43 -5.23 -5.76
CA ILE A 47 0.48 -6.71 -5.65
C ILE A 47 0.86 -7.14 -4.23
N ALA A 48 1.71 -6.40 -3.53
CA ALA A 48 2.05 -6.68 -2.14
C ALA A 48 0.82 -6.53 -1.22
N ASN A 49 -0.03 -5.52 -1.45
CA ASN A 49 -1.31 -5.39 -0.73
C ASN A 49 -2.21 -6.61 -0.97
N LEU A 50 -2.32 -7.08 -2.22
CA LEU A 50 -3.06 -8.31 -2.52
C LEU A 50 -2.48 -9.52 -1.76
N PHE A 51 -1.15 -9.61 -1.62
CA PHE A 51 -0.54 -10.70 -0.82
C PHE A 51 -0.94 -10.60 0.65
N LEU A 52 -0.97 -9.39 1.23
CA LEU A 52 -1.42 -9.19 2.59
C LEU A 52 -2.87 -9.65 2.77
N ASP A 53 -3.76 -9.25 1.85
CA ASP A 53 -5.16 -9.65 1.87
C ASP A 53 -5.32 -11.18 1.86
N GLU A 54 -4.62 -11.85 0.94
CA GLU A 54 -4.68 -13.31 0.83
C GLU A 54 -4.16 -14.01 2.09
N TRP A 55 -3.12 -13.48 2.74
CA TRP A 55 -2.59 -14.02 3.99
C TRP A 55 -3.49 -13.77 5.20
N ILE A 56 -4.13 -12.61 5.28
CA ILE A 56 -5.06 -12.27 6.36
C ILE A 56 -6.33 -13.09 6.26
N TYR A 57 -6.90 -13.21 5.04
CA TYR A 57 -8.12 -13.99 4.82
C TYR A 57 -7.87 -15.48 4.64
N ALA A 58 -6.62 -15.92 4.63
CA ALA A 58 -6.32 -17.34 4.61
C ALA A 58 -6.89 -18.04 5.84
N GLY A 59 -7.68 -19.08 5.62
CA GLY A 59 -8.12 -19.97 6.68
C GLY A 59 -6.97 -20.85 7.19
N GLU A 60 -7.19 -22.14 7.31
CA GLU A 60 -6.17 -23.11 7.76
C GLU A 60 -5.09 -23.41 6.72
N GLN A 61 -5.35 -23.13 5.44
CA GLN A 61 -4.41 -23.39 4.36
C GLN A 61 -3.61 -22.10 4.01
N GLU A 62 -2.30 -22.22 4.00
CA GLU A 62 -1.42 -21.15 3.54
C GLU A 62 -1.67 -20.82 2.06
N PRO A 63 -1.68 -19.53 1.66
CA PRO A 63 -1.81 -19.14 0.27
C PRO A 63 -0.65 -19.68 -0.59
N ASP A 64 -0.97 -20.23 -1.76
CA ASP A 64 0.05 -20.61 -2.74
C ASP A 64 0.45 -19.41 -3.60
N PHE A 65 1.74 -19.13 -3.66
CA PHE A 65 2.29 -17.99 -4.40
C PHE A 65 1.83 -17.96 -5.87
N ARG A 66 1.78 -19.11 -6.55
CA ARG A 66 1.42 -19.17 -7.97
C ARG A 66 -0.05 -18.82 -8.19
N GLU A 67 -0.91 -19.29 -7.30
CA GLU A 67 -2.35 -18.99 -7.38
C GLU A 67 -2.62 -17.52 -7.09
N VAL A 68 -1.94 -16.94 -6.09
CA VAL A 68 -2.06 -15.51 -5.79
C VAL A 68 -1.51 -14.65 -6.92
N MET A 69 -0.38 -15.03 -7.54
CA MET A 69 0.12 -14.34 -8.72
C MET A 69 -0.85 -14.42 -9.91
N LYS A 70 -1.55 -15.54 -10.12
CA LYS A 70 -2.62 -15.61 -11.13
C LYS A 70 -3.75 -14.64 -10.84
N LYS A 71 -4.12 -14.45 -9.57
CA LYS A 71 -5.10 -13.42 -9.17
C LYS A 71 -4.58 -12.02 -9.49
N ALA A 72 -3.32 -11.72 -9.15
CA ALA A 72 -2.68 -10.44 -9.46
C ALA A 72 -2.71 -10.14 -10.97
N PHE A 73 -2.37 -11.09 -11.82
CA PHE A 73 -2.44 -10.93 -13.28
C PHE A 73 -3.87 -10.69 -13.81
N ARG A 74 -4.87 -11.21 -13.14
CA ARG A 74 -6.28 -10.96 -13.48
C ARG A 74 -6.78 -9.62 -12.99
N GLN A 75 -6.24 -9.14 -11.88
CA GLN A 75 -6.65 -7.88 -11.25
C GLN A 75 -5.98 -6.66 -11.90
N TYR A 76 -4.74 -6.79 -12.34
CA TYR A 76 -3.93 -5.72 -12.91
C TYR A 76 -3.48 -5.97 -14.36
N PRO A 77 -4.36 -6.44 -15.28
CA PRO A 77 -3.93 -6.85 -16.61
C PRO A 77 -3.45 -5.67 -17.47
N VAL A 78 -4.09 -4.51 -17.32
CA VAL A 78 -3.75 -3.31 -18.09
C VAL A 78 -2.46 -2.70 -17.56
N GLU A 79 -2.35 -2.54 -16.27
CA GLU A 79 -1.18 -1.98 -15.58
C GLU A 79 0.08 -2.79 -15.90
N LEU A 80 -0.03 -4.12 -15.88
CA LEU A 80 1.06 -5.02 -16.27
C LEU A 80 1.44 -4.88 -17.75
N ALA A 81 0.43 -4.74 -18.63
CA ALA A 81 0.67 -4.65 -20.06
C ALA A 81 1.29 -3.31 -20.50
N VAL A 82 0.97 -2.21 -19.81
CA VAL A 82 1.46 -0.87 -20.17
C VAL A 82 2.70 -0.43 -19.38
N CYS A 83 3.18 -1.23 -18.42
CA CYS A 83 4.36 -0.90 -17.64
C CYS A 83 5.63 -1.06 -18.50
N ASP A 84 6.29 0.05 -18.80
CA ASP A 84 7.50 0.08 -19.63
C ASP A 84 8.66 -0.73 -19.04
N GLU A 85 8.70 -0.85 -17.71
CA GLU A 85 9.73 -1.59 -16.98
C GLU A 85 9.50 -3.10 -16.95
N LEU A 86 8.44 -3.60 -17.62
CA LEU A 86 8.08 -5.03 -17.70
C LEU A 86 8.00 -5.56 -19.14
N ARG A 87 8.70 -4.91 -20.09
CA ARG A 87 8.60 -5.26 -21.52
C ARG A 87 9.50 -6.44 -21.93
N THR A 88 10.56 -6.69 -21.19
CA THR A 88 11.48 -7.80 -21.54
C THR A 88 11.29 -9.01 -20.64
N PRO A 89 11.63 -10.23 -21.14
CA PRO A 89 11.58 -11.44 -20.31
C PRO A 89 12.46 -11.36 -19.06
N GLU A 90 13.58 -10.65 -19.11
CA GLU A 90 14.49 -10.44 -17.98
C GLU A 90 13.85 -9.56 -16.92
N GLN A 91 13.22 -8.45 -17.33
CA GLN A 91 12.47 -7.54 -16.44
C GLN A 91 11.30 -8.27 -15.76
N ASN A 92 10.57 -9.10 -16.52
CA ASN A 92 9.47 -9.89 -15.98
C ASN A 92 9.95 -10.92 -14.95
N ARG A 93 11.09 -11.59 -15.19
CA ARG A 93 11.70 -12.53 -14.23
C ARG A 93 12.13 -11.81 -12.95
N ALA A 94 12.79 -10.65 -13.09
CA ALA A 94 13.19 -9.83 -11.94
C ALA A 94 11.98 -9.36 -11.14
N PHE A 95 10.91 -8.92 -11.81
CA PHE A 95 9.67 -8.53 -11.15
C PHE A 95 9.01 -9.70 -10.41
N ALA A 96 8.93 -10.87 -11.01
CA ALA A 96 8.40 -12.07 -10.36
C ALA A 96 9.24 -12.49 -9.14
N ALA A 97 10.57 -12.31 -9.18
CA ALA A 97 11.45 -12.56 -8.05
C ALA A 97 11.19 -11.56 -6.91
N ASP A 98 10.99 -10.28 -7.21
CA ASP A 98 10.63 -9.27 -6.21
C ASP A 98 9.26 -9.57 -5.60
N CYS A 99 8.26 -9.92 -6.41
CA CYS A 99 6.95 -10.35 -5.91
C CYS A 99 7.08 -11.54 -4.95
N LYS A 100 7.94 -12.53 -5.29
CA LYS A 100 8.18 -13.68 -4.40
C LYS A 100 8.82 -13.26 -3.09
N THR A 101 9.77 -12.34 -3.13
CA THR A 101 10.42 -11.79 -1.93
C THR A 101 9.40 -11.09 -1.02
N HIS A 102 8.53 -10.24 -1.58
CA HIS A 102 7.47 -9.59 -0.82
C HIS A 102 6.46 -10.59 -0.24
N PHE A 103 6.07 -11.60 -1.02
CA PHE A 103 5.18 -12.66 -0.54
C PHE A 103 5.77 -13.39 0.67
N ASP A 104 7.07 -13.73 0.62
CA ASP A 104 7.75 -14.42 1.71
C ASP A 104 7.94 -13.52 2.95
N HIS A 105 8.21 -12.23 2.76
CA HIS A 105 8.27 -11.26 3.86
C HIS A 105 6.90 -11.10 4.54
N ILE A 106 5.82 -10.96 3.77
CA ILE A 106 4.46 -10.86 4.31
C ILE A 106 4.09 -12.14 5.06
N ARG A 107 4.44 -13.30 4.50
CA ARG A 107 4.28 -14.57 5.20
C ARG A 107 4.93 -14.56 6.56
N GLN A 108 6.20 -14.14 6.66
CA GLN A 108 6.91 -14.07 7.93
C GLN A 108 6.27 -13.09 8.91
N ILE A 109 5.86 -11.91 8.44
CA ILE A 109 5.18 -10.93 9.27
C ILE A 109 3.88 -11.50 9.84
N VAL A 110 3.06 -12.10 8.99
CA VAL A 110 1.75 -12.63 9.40
C VAL A 110 1.87 -13.83 10.34
N LEU A 111 2.86 -14.73 10.11
CA LEU A 111 3.03 -15.93 10.92
C LEU A 111 3.78 -15.70 12.24
N HIS A 112 4.70 -14.73 12.28
CA HIS A 112 5.59 -14.56 13.43
C HIS A 112 5.39 -13.23 14.17
N THR A 113 5.28 -12.12 13.44
CA THR A 113 5.16 -10.81 14.08
C THR A 113 3.81 -10.62 14.76
N PHE A 114 2.74 -11.20 14.21
CA PHE A 114 1.42 -11.12 14.83
C PHE A 114 1.31 -11.96 16.10
N GLU A 115 2.13 -13.00 16.25
CA GLU A 115 2.16 -13.81 17.47
C GLU A 115 3.04 -13.19 18.56
N ASP A 116 4.15 -12.54 18.17
CA ASP A 116 5.19 -12.04 19.07
C ASP A 116 5.01 -10.56 19.46
N ALA A 117 4.11 -9.85 18.82
CA ALA A 117 3.90 -8.43 19.10
C ALA A 117 3.36 -8.22 20.51
N VAL A 118 3.85 -7.18 21.18
CA VAL A 118 3.34 -6.70 22.49
C VAL A 118 1.83 -6.47 22.44
N TYR A 119 1.30 -6.19 21.25
CA TYR A 119 -0.11 -6.18 20.92
C TYR A 119 -0.38 -7.37 20.00
N ARG A 120 -0.99 -8.40 20.54
CA ARG A 120 -1.37 -9.60 19.81
C ARG A 120 -2.36 -9.24 18.73
N LEU A 121 -1.90 -9.18 17.47
CA LEU A 121 -2.76 -8.89 16.33
C LEU A 121 -3.56 -10.17 15.99
N ASP A 122 -4.87 -10.08 16.07
CA ASP A 122 -5.76 -11.19 15.72
C ASP A 122 -6.24 -11.01 14.26
N LYS A 123 -5.95 -12.01 13.42
CA LYS A 123 -6.43 -12.02 12.03
C LYS A 123 -7.97 -11.94 11.94
N SER A 124 -8.69 -12.51 12.91
CA SER A 124 -10.16 -12.49 12.93
C SER A 124 -10.73 -11.09 13.13
N ASP A 125 -9.95 -10.21 13.75
CA ASP A 125 -10.29 -8.80 13.97
C ASP A 125 -9.65 -7.83 12.98
N ALA A 126 -9.06 -8.36 11.90
CA ALA A 126 -8.46 -7.57 10.85
C ALA A 126 -9.51 -6.79 10.06
N VAL A 127 -9.22 -5.52 9.82
CA VAL A 127 -9.91 -4.66 8.87
C VAL A 127 -8.89 -4.21 7.83
N LEU A 128 -9.06 -4.67 6.60
CA LEU A 128 -8.17 -4.36 5.49
C LEU A 128 -8.65 -3.11 4.77
N GLU A 129 -7.69 -2.28 4.39
CA GLU A 129 -7.90 -1.03 3.65
C GLU A 129 -9.00 -0.11 4.25
N PRO A 130 -9.07 0.06 5.61
CA PRO A 130 -10.07 0.96 6.18
C PRO A 130 -9.84 2.39 5.69
N SER A 131 -10.93 3.01 5.23
CA SER A 131 -10.92 4.40 4.79
C SER A 131 -11.48 5.30 5.88
N TYR A 132 -10.84 6.44 6.11
CA TYR A 132 -11.20 7.42 7.12
C TYR A 132 -11.48 8.77 6.48
N ILE A 133 -12.45 9.45 7.05
CA ILE A 133 -12.82 10.82 6.68
C ILE A 133 -12.84 11.65 7.95
N CYS A 134 -12.15 12.76 7.93
CA CYS A 134 -12.22 13.78 8.97
C CYS A 134 -12.80 15.06 8.40
N GLU A 135 -14.11 15.23 8.53
CA GLU A 135 -14.85 16.40 8.02
C GLU A 135 -14.34 17.70 8.65
N ALA A 136 -14.00 17.67 9.95
CA ALA A 136 -13.51 18.84 10.66
C ALA A 136 -12.21 19.42 10.07
N LEU A 137 -11.37 18.58 9.48
CA LEU A 137 -10.13 18.99 8.84
C LEU A 137 -10.20 18.95 7.30
N GLY A 138 -11.29 18.44 6.74
CA GLY A 138 -11.45 18.28 5.29
C GLY A 138 -10.45 17.29 4.69
N ILE A 139 -10.06 16.25 5.42
CA ILE A 139 -9.07 15.26 4.98
C ILE A 139 -9.66 13.86 4.95
N GLN A 140 -9.07 13.03 4.09
CA GLN A 140 -9.36 11.61 3.99
C GLN A 140 -8.08 10.80 3.84
N GLY A 141 -8.14 9.53 4.22
CA GLY A 141 -7.00 8.63 4.09
C GLY A 141 -7.40 7.18 4.21
N ARG A 142 -6.48 6.29 3.83
CA ARG A 142 -6.65 4.86 3.91
C ARG A 142 -5.41 4.24 4.54
N LEU A 143 -5.62 3.27 5.43
CA LEU A 143 -4.57 2.42 5.97
C LEU A 143 -4.56 1.07 5.24
N ASP A 144 -3.43 0.36 5.24
CA ASP A 144 -3.38 -0.98 4.66
C ASP A 144 -4.05 -2.02 5.58
N TYR A 145 -3.84 -1.91 6.90
CA TYR A 145 -4.40 -2.81 7.89
C TYR A 145 -4.70 -2.08 9.21
N MET A 146 -5.79 -2.46 9.85
CA MET A 146 -6.12 -2.03 11.20
C MET A 146 -6.84 -3.15 11.96
N GLN A 147 -6.69 -3.20 13.28
CA GLN A 147 -7.55 -4.01 14.15
C GLN A 147 -8.87 -3.30 14.43
N ARG A 148 -9.93 -4.07 14.55
CA ARG A 148 -11.29 -3.55 14.80
C ARG A 148 -11.38 -2.73 16.09
N ASP A 149 -10.60 -3.10 17.11
CA ASP A 149 -10.51 -2.36 18.37
C ASP A 149 -9.68 -1.06 18.29
N MET A 150 -9.13 -0.74 17.10
CA MET A 150 -8.28 0.42 16.81
C MET A 150 -6.98 0.50 17.62
N ASN A 151 -6.58 -0.56 18.31
CA ASN A 151 -5.34 -0.57 19.09
C ASN A 151 -4.08 -0.88 18.26
N GLY A 152 -4.24 -1.33 17.03
CA GLY A 152 -3.13 -1.65 16.14
C GLY A 152 -3.44 -1.34 14.69
N PHE A 153 -2.45 -0.79 13.99
CA PHE A 153 -2.51 -0.61 12.55
C PHE A 153 -1.15 -0.92 11.91
N ILE A 154 -1.17 -1.30 10.66
CA ILE A 154 0.03 -1.56 9.86
C ILE A 154 -0.10 -0.76 8.56
N GLU A 155 0.97 -0.08 8.22
CA GLU A 155 1.16 0.55 6.93
C GLU A 155 2.30 -0.17 6.22
N MET A 156 2.01 -0.77 5.08
CA MET A 156 2.97 -1.54 4.32
C MET A 156 3.71 -0.68 3.31
N LYS A 157 5.03 -0.87 3.22
CA LYS A 157 5.87 -0.20 2.23
C LYS A 157 6.66 -1.24 1.45
N SER A 158 6.52 -1.22 0.14
CA SER A 158 7.26 -2.11 -0.78
C SER A 158 8.68 -1.65 -1.10
N GLY A 159 9.05 -0.43 -0.68
CA GLY A 159 10.38 0.14 -0.87
C GLY A 159 11.36 -0.16 0.26
N LYS A 160 12.55 0.45 0.19
CA LYS A 160 13.50 0.40 1.29
C LYS A 160 12.94 1.17 2.49
N ALA A 161 13.02 0.56 3.67
CA ALA A 161 12.67 1.24 4.90
C ALA A 161 13.74 2.32 5.21
N ASP A 162 13.30 3.56 5.34
CA ASP A 162 14.09 4.68 5.83
C ASP A 162 13.25 5.51 6.81
N GLU A 163 13.90 6.39 7.56
CA GLU A 163 13.23 7.24 8.55
C GLU A 163 12.24 8.24 7.93
N TYR A 164 12.35 8.51 6.62
CA TYR A 164 11.50 9.46 5.91
C TYR A 164 10.23 8.81 5.35
N SER A 165 10.24 7.50 5.12
CA SER A 165 9.10 6.78 4.53
C SER A 165 7.85 6.75 5.42
N VAL A 166 8.01 7.01 6.73
CA VAL A 166 6.94 6.95 7.73
C VAL A 166 6.30 8.32 8.01
N ARG A 167 6.99 9.42 7.69
CA ARG A 167 6.56 10.79 8.06
C ARG A 167 5.17 11.16 7.58
N GLY A 168 4.81 10.79 6.37
CA GLY A 168 3.49 11.09 5.81
C GLY A 168 2.32 10.41 6.52
N LYS A 169 2.58 9.50 7.45
CA LYS A 169 1.55 8.82 8.25
C LYS A 169 1.46 9.35 9.69
N ILE A 170 2.41 10.20 10.08
CA ILE A 170 2.45 10.84 11.41
C ILE A 170 1.76 12.22 11.39
N VAL A 171 1.66 12.83 10.21
CA VAL A 171 0.94 14.08 10.00
C VAL A 171 -0.54 13.85 9.91
#